data_8165b40c30fa7759acb5641b3e53af05
#
_entry.id   8165b40c30fa7759acb5641b3e53af05
#
_cell.length_a   1.000
_cell.length_b   1.000
_cell.length_c   1.000
_cell.angle_alpha   90.00
_cell.angle_beta   90.00
_cell.angle_gamma   90.00
#
_symmetry.space_group_name_H-M   'P 1'
#
loop_
_entity.id
_entity.type
_entity.pdbx_description
1 polymer ?
#
loop_
_entity_poly.entity_id
_entity_poly.type
_entity_poly.pdbx_seq_one_letter_code
_entity_poly.pdbx_strand_id
1 'polypeptide(L)'
;MSTNRRLLCIHRDPAQLDLLRENGYELVTATNGSEGLRLLMMRPVDAIVLEYHLGLLDGAVVAAEIKKAKSQLPIVMLADDLELPEGALKSIDALVTKSDGPHFLWATVHFVLNVRPTQLKEGTLRAQKAAHLRRTGRSRESTSEQLSTAPPSTVSPMEVPFSPGVWRRIRTG
;
A
#
# COMPACT_ATOMS: atom_id res chain seq x y z
N MET A 1 17.46 -29.48 -1.92
CA MET A 1 16.06 -29.95 -1.84
C MET A 1 15.18 -28.75 -1.98
N SER A 2 14.59 -28.55 -3.16
CA SER A 2 13.63 -27.45 -3.40
C SER A 2 12.35 -27.78 -2.63
N THR A 3 12.17 -27.18 -1.48
CA THR A 3 10.91 -27.26 -0.76
C THR A 3 9.92 -26.48 -1.63
N ASN A 4 9.09 -27.18 -2.39
CA ASN A 4 8.07 -26.55 -3.23
C ASN A 4 7.03 -25.90 -2.33
N ARG A 5 7.27 -24.64 -1.96
CA ARG A 5 6.37 -23.89 -1.07
C ARG A 5 5.15 -23.44 -1.83
N ARG A 6 4.00 -23.64 -1.23
CA ARG A 6 2.70 -23.34 -1.81
C ARG A 6 2.18 -22.00 -1.31
N LEU A 7 1.86 -21.11 -2.24
CA LEU A 7 1.29 -19.79 -1.97
C LEU A 7 -0.18 -19.76 -2.40
N LEU A 8 -1.04 -19.23 -1.54
CA LEU A 8 -2.39 -18.82 -1.95
C LEU A 8 -2.36 -17.37 -2.39
N CYS A 9 -2.64 -17.14 -3.67
CA CYS A 9 -2.66 -15.82 -4.26
C CYS A 9 -4.11 -15.40 -4.52
N ILE A 10 -4.60 -14.44 -3.75
CA ILE A 10 -5.94 -13.86 -3.91
C ILE A 10 -5.76 -12.53 -4.62
N HIS A 11 -5.90 -12.55 -5.93
CA HIS A 11 -5.53 -11.43 -6.80
C HIS A 11 -6.38 -11.43 -8.08
N ARG A 12 -6.78 -10.23 -8.54
CA ARG A 12 -7.61 -10.09 -9.75
C ARG A 12 -6.82 -10.23 -11.04
N ASP A 13 -5.57 -9.80 -11.03
CA ASP A 13 -4.65 -9.90 -12.18
C ASP A 13 -3.45 -10.80 -11.85
N PRO A 14 -3.37 -12.00 -12.42
CA PRO A 14 -2.31 -12.95 -12.12
C PRO A 14 -0.95 -12.58 -12.74
N ALA A 15 -0.86 -11.62 -13.67
CA ALA A 15 0.39 -11.30 -14.37
C ALA A 15 1.52 -10.85 -13.41
N GLN A 16 1.20 -10.20 -12.30
CA GLN A 16 2.20 -9.81 -11.30
C GLN A 16 2.76 -10.98 -10.48
N LEU A 17 2.17 -12.16 -10.61
CA LEU A 17 2.54 -13.36 -9.85
C LEU A 17 3.49 -14.29 -10.61
N ASP A 18 3.75 -14.03 -11.90
CA ASP A 18 4.54 -14.92 -12.75
C ASP A 18 5.95 -15.12 -12.23
N LEU A 19 6.58 -14.04 -11.71
CA LEU A 19 7.91 -14.15 -11.11
C LEU A 19 7.96 -15.09 -9.90
N LEU A 20 6.89 -15.18 -9.11
CA LEU A 20 6.80 -16.15 -8.01
C LEU A 20 6.80 -17.59 -8.55
N ARG A 21 6.06 -17.84 -9.63
CA ARG A 21 6.02 -19.16 -10.29
C ARG A 21 7.37 -19.54 -10.88
N GLU A 22 8.04 -18.60 -11.56
CA GLU A 22 9.38 -18.78 -12.14
C GLU A 22 10.44 -19.10 -11.08
N ASN A 23 10.27 -18.57 -9.87
CA ASN A 23 11.15 -18.84 -8.74
C ASN A 23 10.78 -20.09 -7.91
N GLY A 24 9.93 -20.97 -8.47
CA GLY A 24 9.67 -22.30 -7.93
C GLY A 24 8.59 -22.36 -6.84
N TYR A 25 7.76 -21.33 -6.71
CA TYR A 25 6.59 -21.39 -5.84
C TYR A 25 5.41 -22.08 -6.56
N GLU A 26 4.71 -22.96 -5.85
CA GLU A 26 3.43 -23.51 -6.31
C GLU A 26 2.32 -22.50 -5.98
N LEU A 27 1.63 -21.98 -7.02
CA LEU A 27 0.60 -20.97 -6.81
C LEU A 27 -0.80 -21.60 -6.88
N VAL A 28 -1.59 -21.38 -5.83
CA VAL A 28 -3.03 -21.59 -5.79
C VAL A 28 -3.68 -20.22 -5.93
N THR A 29 -4.41 -19.98 -6.99
CA THR A 29 -4.98 -18.67 -7.30
C THR A 29 -6.48 -18.61 -6.99
N ALA A 30 -6.92 -17.47 -6.50
CA ALA A 30 -8.32 -17.09 -6.32
C ALA A 30 -8.52 -15.66 -6.81
N THR A 31 -9.68 -15.37 -7.38
CA THR A 31 -10.00 -14.04 -7.94
C THR A 31 -10.75 -13.15 -6.96
N ASN A 32 -11.21 -13.71 -5.86
CA ASN A 32 -11.96 -12.99 -4.82
C ASN A 32 -11.73 -13.60 -3.42
N GLY A 33 -12.08 -12.83 -2.39
CA GLY A 33 -11.85 -13.22 -1.00
C GLY A 33 -12.59 -14.49 -0.57
N SER A 34 -13.83 -14.68 -1.00
CA SER A 34 -14.63 -15.86 -0.63
C SER A 34 -14.05 -17.15 -1.19
N GLU A 35 -13.60 -17.13 -2.44
CA GLU A 35 -12.90 -18.25 -3.06
C GLU A 35 -11.57 -18.52 -2.36
N GLY A 36 -10.80 -17.47 -2.05
CA GLY A 36 -9.55 -17.58 -1.32
C GLY A 36 -9.72 -18.25 0.03
N LEU A 37 -10.71 -17.83 0.83
CA LEU A 37 -11.02 -18.45 2.11
C LEU A 37 -11.42 -19.93 1.96
N ARG A 38 -12.21 -20.26 0.95
CA ARG A 38 -12.59 -21.66 0.67
C ARG A 38 -11.35 -22.50 0.32
N LEU A 39 -10.48 -22.02 -0.56
CA LEU A 39 -9.25 -22.73 -0.95
C LEU A 39 -8.29 -22.92 0.23
N LEU A 40 -8.19 -21.91 1.12
CA LEU A 40 -7.41 -21.98 2.34
C LEU A 40 -7.82 -23.13 3.28
N MET A 41 -9.11 -23.42 3.33
CA MET A 41 -9.65 -24.53 4.15
C MET A 41 -9.41 -25.89 3.50
N MET A 42 -9.32 -25.94 2.17
CA MET A 42 -9.20 -27.19 1.41
C MET A 42 -7.75 -27.61 1.15
N ARG A 43 -6.79 -26.67 1.16
CA ARG A 43 -5.39 -26.93 0.81
C ARG A 43 -4.44 -26.36 1.84
N PRO A 44 -3.35 -27.08 2.18
CA PRO A 44 -2.27 -26.53 2.97
C PRO A 44 -1.51 -25.50 2.13
N VAL A 45 -1.22 -24.33 2.70
CA VAL A 45 -0.43 -23.26 2.08
C VAL A 45 0.56 -22.72 3.08
N ASP A 46 1.70 -22.23 2.61
CA ASP A 46 2.81 -21.74 3.43
C ASP A 46 2.74 -20.22 3.66
N ALA A 47 2.18 -19.47 2.71
CA ALA A 47 1.91 -18.03 2.82
C ALA A 47 0.78 -17.59 1.88
N ILE A 48 0.32 -16.37 2.08
CA ILE A 48 -0.71 -15.74 1.27
C ILE A 48 -0.18 -14.45 0.65
N VAL A 49 -0.46 -14.27 -0.64
CA VAL A 49 -0.37 -12.99 -1.34
C VAL A 49 -1.79 -12.50 -1.56
N LEU A 50 -2.13 -11.35 -1.02
CA LEU A 50 -3.50 -10.85 -0.95
C LEU A 50 -3.57 -9.44 -1.51
N GLU A 51 -4.32 -9.23 -2.58
CA GLU A 51 -4.61 -7.89 -3.09
C GLU A 51 -5.54 -7.14 -2.14
N TYR A 52 -5.28 -5.84 -1.92
CA TYR A 52 -6.11 -5.01 -1.07
C TYR A 52 -7.49 -4.74 -1.70
N HIS A 53 -7.52 -4.34 -2.97
CA HIS A 53 -8.75 -4.06 -3.70
C HIS A 53 -9.31 -5.29 -4.43
N LEU A 54 -10.10 -6.11 -3.73
CA LEU A 54 -10.72 -7.33 -4.28
C LEU A 54 -12.15 -7.12 -4.82
N GLY A 55 -12.57 -5.90 -5.04
CA GLY A 55 -13.91 -5.55 -5.51
C GLY A 55 -14.86 -5.26 -4.36
N LEU A 56 -15.78 -6.19 -4.05
CA LEU A 56 -16.79 -5.97 -3.00
C LEU A 56 -16.25 -6.08 -1.56
N LEU A 57 -15.13 -6.76 -1.38
CA LEU A 57 -14.48 -6.95 -0.08
C LEU A 57 -13.08 -6.38 -0.12
N ASP A 58 -12.73 -5.59 0.89
CA ASP A 58 -11.36 -5.15 1.10
C ASP A 58 -10.48 -6.31 1.56
N GLY A 59 -9.26 -6.38 1.04
CA GLY A 59 -8.28 -7.38 1.44
C GLY A 59 -8.00 -7.39 2.95
N ALA A 60 -8.13 -6.25 3.63
CA ALA A 60 -7.98 -6.16 5.08
C ALA A 60 -9.01 -7.03 5.84
N VAL A 61 -10.25 -7.06 5.37
CA VAL A 61 -11.31 -7.92 5.94
C VAL A 61 -10.98 -9.39 5.72
N VAL A 62 -10.56 -9.73 4.51
CA VAL A 62 -10.13 -11.11 4.17
C VAL A 62 -8.93 -11.53 5.01
N ALA A 63 -7.92 -10.66 5.17
CA ALA A 63 -6.76 -10.91 6.02
C ALA A 63 -7.15 -11.18 7.48
N ALA A 64 -8.09 -10.42 8.02
CA ALA A 64 -8.58 -10.60 9.38
C ALA A 64 -9.25 -11.98 9.55
N GLU A 65 -10.10 -12.42 8.61
CA GLU A 65 -10.73 -13.74 8.63
C GLU A 65 -9.69 -14.87 8.51
N ILE A 66 -8.69 -14.70 7.64
CA ILE A 66 -7.58 -15.65 7.52
C ILE A 66 -6.83 -15.79 8.85
N LYS A 67 -6.50 -14.68 9.51
CA LYS A 67 -5.77 -14.70 10.80
C LYS A 67 -6.59 -15.29 11.93
N LYS A 68 -7.92 -15.18 11.90
CA LYS A 68 -8.80 -15.90 12.84
C LYS A 68 -8.72 -17.41 12.67
N ALA A 69 -8.70 -17.88 11.41
CA ALA A 69 -8.65 -19.31 11.11
C ALA A 69 -7.22 -19.89 11.26
N LYS A 70 -6.20 -19.15 10.85
CA LYS A 70 -4.79 -19.57 10.80
C LYS A 70 -3.89 -18.40 11.22
N SER A 71 -3.79 -18.13 12.52
CA SER A 71 -3.09 -16.96 13.08
C SER A 71 -1.60 -16.86 12.70
N GLN A 72 -0.93 -17.99 12.50
CA GLN A 72 0.50 -18.07 12.20
C GLN A 72 0.82 -17.99 10.70
N LEU A 73 -0.20 -18.05 9.83
CA LEU A 73 0.01 -18.03 8.39
C LEU A 73 0.41 -16.63 7.95
N PRO A 74 1.59 -16.45 7.32
CA PRO A 74 2.04 -15.13 6.89
C PRO A 74 1.23 -14.63 5.70
N ILE A 75 0.90 -13.32 5.74
CA ILE A 75 0.13 -12.61 4.72
C ILE A 75 0.94 -11.43 4.20
N VAL A 76 1.23 -11.44 2.90
CA VAL A 76 1.78 -10.30 2.16
C VAL A 76 0.64 -9.62 1.44
N MET A 77 0.36 -8.38 1.78
CA MET A 77 -0.67 -7.58 1.11
C MET A 77 -0.07 -6.79 -0.04
N LEU A 78 -0.75 -6.79 -1.19
CA LEU A 78 -0.42 -6.02 -2.37
C LEU A 78 -1.45 -4.91 -2.55
N ALA A 79 -1.02 -3.65 -2.52
CA ALA A 79 -1.89 -2.47 -2.64
C ALA A 79 -1.43 -1.54 -3.76
N ASP A 80 -2.31 -0.66 -4.21
CA ASP A 80 -1.95 0.33 -5.23
C ASP A 80 -1.03 1.41 -4.66
N ASP A 81 -1.27 1.80 -3.39
CA ASP A 81 -0.44 2.75 -2.64
C ASP A 81 -0.29 2.34 -1.16
N LEU A 82 0.43 3.15 -0.38
CA LEU A 82 0.67 2.92 1.06
C LEU A 82 -0.35 3.63 1.97
N GLU A 83 -1.24 4.44 1.42
CA GLU A 83 -2.24 5.17 2.17
C GLU A 83 -3.48 4.31 2.42
N LEU A 84 -3.32 3.33 3.30
CA LEU A 84 -4.41 2.45 3.71
C LEU A 84 -5.06 2.95 5.00
N PRO A 85 -6.37 2.68 5.20
CA PRO A 85 -7.07 3.02 6.43
C PRO A 85 -6.41 2.45 7.68
N GLU A 86 -6.56 3.15 8.81
CA GLU A 86 -6.11 2.64 10.09
C GLU A 86 -6.72 1.27 10.37
N GLY A 87 -5.87 0.34 10.73
CA GLY A 87 -6.29 -1.03 11.02
C GLY A 87 -6.16 -2.01 9.85
N ALA A 88 -6.07 -1.56 8.60
CA ALA A 88 -5.85 -2.44 7.44
C ALA A 88 -4.58 -3.30 7.58
N LEU A 89 -3.56 -2.75 8.26
CA LEU A 89 -2.27 -3.40 8.48
C LEU A 89 -2.21 -4.37 9.67
N LYS A 90 -3.27 -4.44 10.49
CA LYS A 90 -3.24 -5.25 11.74
C LYS A 90 -3.14 -6.75 11.50
N SER A 91 -3.69 -7.21 10.40
CA SER A 91 -3.79 -8.65 10.08
C SER A 91 -2.85 -9.10 8.97
N ILE A 92 -1.83 -8.31 8.65
CA ILE A 92 -0.84 -8.64 7.63
C ILE A 92 0.56 -8.64 8.22
N ASP A 93 1.47 -9.34 7.57
CA ASP A 93 2.87 -9.45 7.98
C ASP A 93 3.80 -8.57 7.13
N ALA A 94 3.41 -8.27 5.89
CA ALA A 94 4.10 -7.32 5.03
C ALA A 94 3.14 -6.63 4.06
N LEU A 95 3.48 -5.40 3.63
CA LEU A 95 2.79 -4.63 2.61
C LEU A 95 3.75 -4.36 1.45
N VAL A 96 3.27 -4.56 0.23
CA VAL A 96 3.97 -4.26 -1.02
C VAL A 96 3.07 -3.40 -1.88
N THR A 97 3.61 -2.39 -2.53
CA THR A 97 2.86 -1.62 -3.53
C THR A 97 3.04 -2.23 -4.91
N LYS A 98 2.02 -2.15 -5.76
CA LYS A 98 2.11 -2.63 -7.14
C LYS A 98 3.20 -1.90 -7.92
N SER A 99 3.47 -0.65 -7.59
CA SER A 99 4.54 0.16 -8.17
C SER A 99 5.96 -0.31 -7.82
N ASP A 100 6.13 -1.07 -6.74
CA ASP A 100 7.44 -1.64 -6.37
C ASP A 100 7.87 -2.77 -7.31
N GLY A 101 6.93 -3.33 -8.04
CA GLY A 101 7.15 -4.33 -9.06
C GLY A 101 7.28 -5.76 -8.56
N PRO A 102 7.32 -6.75 -9.49
CA PRO A 102 7.25 -8.17 -9.16
C PRO A 102 8.50 -8.68 -8.42
N HIS A 103 9.67 -8.10 -8.64
CA HIS A 103 10.89 -8.47 -7.91
C HIS A 103 10.82 -8.15 -6.42
N PHE A 104 10.23 -7.01 -6.08
CA PHE A 104 10.07 -6.62 -4.67
C PHE A 104 9.02 -7.50 -3.98
N LEU A 105 7.94 -7.86 -4.68
CA LEU A 105 6.96 -8.82 -4.20
C LEU A 105 7.61 -10.17 -3.91
N TRP A 106 8.39 -10.70 -4.86
CA TRP A 106 9.12 -11.96 -4.69
C TRP A 106 10.06 -11.91 -3.48
N ALA A 107 10.88 -10.87 -3.37
CA ALA A 107 11.82 -10.71 -2.25
C ALA A 107 11.09 -10.66 -0.91
N THR A 108 9.96 -9.97 -0.85
CA THR A 108 9.15 -9.85 0.37
C THR A 108 8.52 -11.20 0.74
N VAL A 109 7.95 -11.94 -0.20
CA VAL A 109 7.41 -13.29 0.03
C VAL A 109 8.51 -14.23 0.52
N HIS A 110 9.68 -14.21 -0.13
CA HIS A 110 10.82 -15.02 0.26
C HIS A 110 11.29 -14.69 1.70
N PHE A 111 11.37 -13.42 2.04
CA PHE A 111 11.74 -12.96 3.37
C PHE A 111 10.74 -13.44 4.44
N VAL A 112 9.45 -13.20 4.22
CA VAL A 112 8.38 -13.55 5.17
C VAL A 112 8.33 -15.07 5.44
N LEU A 113 8.59 -15.89 4.42
CA LEU A 113 8.63 -17.35 4.53
C LEU A 113 9.84 -17.88 5.29
N ASN A 114 10.96 -17.15 5.31
CA ASN A 114 12.21 -17.58 5.91
C ASN A 114 12.49 -16.95 7.28
N VAL A 115 11.77 -15.88 7.64
CA VAL A 115 11.92 -15.23 8.96
C VAL A 115 10.82 -15.73 9.90
N ARG A 116 11.20 -16.10 11.12
CA ARG A 116 10.24 -16.56 12.14
C ARG A 116 9.25 -15.42 12.48
N PRO A 117 7.95 -15.69 12.62
CA PRO A 117 6.91 -14.67 12.76
C PRO A 117 7.05 -13.73 13.99
N THR A 118 7.87 -14.09 14.97
CA THR A 118 8.06 -13.28 16.19
C THR A 118 8.79 -11.95 15.95
N GLN A 119 9.50 -11.78 14.83
CA GLN A 119 10.31 -10.59 14.55
C GLN A 119 9.71 -9.65 13.49
N LEU A 120 8.62 -10.07 12.82
CA LEU A 120 8.08 -9.36 11.65
C LEU A 120 7.12 -8.21 11.99
N LYS A 121 6.45 -8.25 13.15
CA LYS A 121 5.27 -7.40 13.39
C LYS A 121 5.53 -5.89 13.57
N GLU A 122 6.75 -5.45 13.87
CA GLU A 122 7.00 -4.01 14.10
C GLU A 122 8.10 -3.41 13.21
N GLY A 123 9.08 -4.19 12.80
CA GLY A 123 10.25 -3.68 12.07
C GLY A 123 10.00 -3.41 10.60
N THR A 124 9.35 -4.34 9.91
CA THR A 124 9.26 -4.33 8.44
C THR A 124 8.25 -3.28 7.93
N LEU A 125 7.08 -3.19 8.56
CA LEU A 125 6.06 -2.19 8.18
C LEU A 125 6.52 -0.76 8.49
N ARG A 126 7.24 -0.55 9.60
CA ARG A 126 7.84 0.75 9.94
C ARG A 126 8.99 1.12 8.99
N ALA A 127 9.84 0.17 8.63
CA ALA A 127 10.95 0.40 7.72
C ALA A 127 10.48 0.74 6.30
N GLN A 128 9.47 0.04 5.80
CA GLN A 128 8.86 0.32 4.49
C GLN A 128 8.19 1.69 4.43
N LYS A 129 7.41 2.05 5.47
CA LYS A 129 6.78 3.38 5.56
C LYS A 129 7.82 4.50 5.67
N ALA A 130 8.91 4.30 6.42
CA ALA A 130 9.99 5.27 6.54
C ALA A 130 10.82 5.42 5.25
N ALA A 131 11.05 4.35 4.51
CA ALA A 131 11.75 4.37 3.23
C ALA A 131 10.93 5.12 2.16
N HIS A 132 9.62 4.91 2.12
CA HIS A 132 8.73 5.61 1.19
C HIS A 132 8.65 7.12 1.49
N LEU A 133 8.49 7.50 2.77
CA LEU A 133 8.48 8.91 3.19
C LEU A 133 9.79 9.65 2.83
N ARG A 134 10.94 8.97 2.92
CA ARG A 134 12.23 9.54 2.50
C ARG A 134 12.32 9.75 0.99
N ARG A 135 11.69 8.88 0.21
CA ARG A 135 11.69 8.95 -1.27
C ARG A 135 10.75 10.03 -1.79
N THR A 136 9.60 10.23 -1.16
CA THR A 136 8.64 11.30 -1.51
C THR A 136 9.01 12.67 -0.94
N GLY A 137 9.66 12.74 0.24
CA GLY A 137 10.14 13.98 0.85
C GLY A 137 11.28 14.66 0.09
N ARG A 138 12.14 13.89 -0.59
CA ARG A 138 13.31 14.45 -1.30
C ARG A 138 12.95 15.19 -2.59
N SER A 139 11.73 15.06 -3.11
CA SER A 139 11.26 15.78 -4.31
C SER A 139 10.66 17.16 -4.01
N ARG A 140 10.52 17.57 -2.74
CA ARG A 140 9.93 18.86 -2.38
C ARG A 140 10.92 19.92 -1.88
N GLU A 141 12.18 19.57 -1.62
CA GLU A 141 13.17 20.51 -1.07
C GLU A 141 14.09 21.18 -2.09
N SER A 142 13.93 20.93 -3.39
CA SER A 142 14.81 21.51 -4.41
C SER A 142 14.25 22.71 -5.18
N THR A 143 13.16 23.36 -4.71
CA THR A 143 12.56 24.49 -5.45
C THR A 143 12.36 25.77 -4.63
N SER A 144 12.96 25.91 -3.46
CA SER A 144 12.78 27.12 -2.62
C SER A 144 14.04 27.79 -2.13
N GLU A 145 15.14 27.74 -2.90
CA GLU A 145 16.33 28.52 -2.57
C GLU A 145 16.97 29.15 -3.81
N GLN A 146 16.29 30.14 -4.37
CA GLN A 146 16.89 31.23 -5.15
C GLN A 146 15.81 32.29 -5.38
N LEU A 147 15.69 33.27 -4.49
CA LEU A 147 15.44 34.69 -4.78
C LEU A 147 15.33 35.46 -3.46
N SER A 148 16.42 36.01 -2.98
CA SER A 148 16.39 37.15 -2.10
C SER A 148 17.75 37.86 -2.10
N THR A 149 17.89 38.81 -3.00
CA THR A 149 18.76 39.99 -2.79
C THR A 149 18.28 41.10 -3.69
N ALA A 150 17.50 42.03 -3.16
CA ALA A 150 17.43 43.40 -3.64
C ALA A 150 16.99 44.33 -2.49
N PRO A 151 17.56 45.54 -2.38
CA PRO A 151 17.46 46.40 -1.19
C PRO A 151 16.20 47.27 -1.20
N PRO A 152 15.90 47.95 -0.09
CA PRO A 152 14.62 48.64 0.11
C PRO A 152 14.63 50.02 -0.55
N SER A 153 13.58 50.32 -1.29
CA SER A 153 13.25 51.68 -1.73
C SER A 153 11.93 52.11 -1.11
N THR A 154 12.08 53.13 -0.28
CA THR A 154 11.08 54.02 0.31
C THR A 154 10.17 54.64 -0.76
N VAL A 155 8.84 54.48 -0.64
CA VAL A 155 7.86 55.48 -1.11
C VAL A 155 6.59 55.39 -0.26
N SER A 156 6.19 56.57 0.22
CA SER A 156 5.06 56.91 1.08
C SER A 156 3.67 56.69 0.47
N PRO A 157 2.59 56.79 1.27
CA PRO A 157 1.28 56.26 0.94
C PRO A 157 0.48 57.24 0.08
N MET A 158 -0.28 56.71 -0.84
CA MET A 158 -1.37 57.43 -1.52
C MET A 158 -2.70 56.77 -1.19
N GLU A 159 -3.55 57.55 -0.55
CA GLU A 159 -4.96 57.26 -0.32
C GLU A 159 -5.73 57.10 -1.61
N VAL A 160 -6.60 56.13 -1.64
CA VAL A 160 -7.67 56.04 -2.66
C VAL A 160 -9.03 55.80 -2.00
N PRO A 161 -10.05 56.54 -2.42
CA PRO A 161 -11.30 56.60 -1.67
C PRO A 161 -12.23 55.42 -1.92
N PHE A 162 -12.94 55.12 -0.88
CA PHE A 162 -14.03 54.18 -0.75
C PHE A 162 -15.24 54.63 -1.61
N SER A 163 -15.80 53.76 -2.42
CA SER A 163 -17.15 53.94 -2.98
C SER A 163 -17.98 52.68 -2.83
N PRO A 164 -19.16 52.77 -2.19
CA PRO A 164 -20.06 51.66 -2.00
C PRO A 164 -21.09 51.63 -3.13
N GLY A 165 -21.41 50.47 -3.64
CA GLY A 165 -22.55 50.36 -4.55
C GLY A 165 -22.70 49.02 -5.24
N VAL A 166 -23.78 48.43 -4.87
CA VAL A 166 -24.79 47.67 -5.60
C VAL A 166 -24.69 46.16 -5.59
N TRP A 167 -25.34 45.59 -4.60
CA TRP A 167 -25.86 44.22 -4.63
C TRP A 167 -27.10 44.14 -5.55
N ARG A 168 -27.02 43.40 -6.62
CA ARG A 168 -28.25 42.95 -7.33
C ARG A 168 -28.39 41.43 -7.16
N ARG A 169 -29.46 41.14 -6.46
CA ARG A 169 -30.08 39.84 -6.27
C ARG A 169 -30.66 39.38 -7.61
N ILE A 170 -30.32 38.19 -8.10
CA ILE A 170 -31.08 37.50 -9.14
C ILE A 170 -31.69 36.26 -8.52
N ARG A 171 -33.02 36.24 -8.57
CA ARG A 171 -33.93 35.21 -8.07
C ARG A 171 -34.25 34.27 -9.24
N THR A 172 -34.19 33.01 -8.93
CA THR A 172 -34.97 31.85 -9.45
C THR A 172 -35.84 32.01 -10.68
N GLY A 173 -35.71 31.08 -11.62
CA GLY A 173 -36.65 30.56 -12.56
C GLY A 173 -36.37 29.10 -12.77
#